data_a97750693159078bc363cafc16cd9bc3
#
_entry.id   a97750693159078bc363cafc16cd9bc3
#
_cell.length_a   1.000
_cell.length_b   1.000
_cell.length_c   1.000
_cell.angle_alpha   90.00
_cell.angle_beta   90.00
_cell.angle_gamma   90.00
#
_symmetry.space_group_name_H-M   'P 1'
#
loop_
_entity.id
_entity.type
_entity.pdbx_description
1 polymer ?
#
loop_
_entity_poly.entity_id
_entity_poly.type
_entity_poly.pdbx_seq_one_letter_code
_entity_poly.pdbx_strand_id
1 'polypeptide(L)'
;MKSDLEIAQEKKLEKIVNIAEKYGISEDDLELYGQYKAKLSPSVFEKRKDKKDGKLVLVTAINPTPMGEGKTTTSVGLSDALNRLGKNTVVALREPSLGPCFGVKGVAAGGGYAQVVPME
;
A
#
# COMPACT_ATOMS: atom_id res chain seq x y z
N MET A 1 19.49 -13.73 -6.54
CA MET A 1 18.15 -13.15 -6.39
C MET A 1 18.31 -11.78 -5.75
N LYS A 2 17.64 -10.75 -6.28
CA LYS A 2 17.76 -9.38 -5.78
C LYS A 2 17.09 -9.24 -4.42
N SER A 3 17.66 -8.41 -3.55
CA SER A 3 17.05 -8.06 -2.27
C SER A 3 15.83 -7.14 -2.49
N ASP A 4 14.95 -7.05 -1.48
CA ASP A 4 13.77 -6.18 -1.54
C ASP A 4 14.15 -4.71 -1.78
N LEU A 5 15.24 -4.26 -1.17
CA LEU A 5 15.72 -2.90 -1.35
C LEU A 5 16.23 -2.63 -2.78
N GLU A 6 16.99 -3.58 -3.35
CA GLU A 6 17.45 -3.47 -4.74
C GLU A 6 16.27 -3.41 -5.71
N ILE A 7 15.27 -4.24 -5.51
CA ILE A 7 14.04 -4.23 -6.33
C ILE A 7 13.33 -2.88 -6.19
N ALA A 8 13.21 -2.36 -4.97
CA ALA A 8 12.57 -1.07 -4.73
C ALA A 8 13.30 0.10 -5.40
N GLN A 9 14.63 0.10 -5.35
CA GLN A 9 15.46 1.14 -5.95
C GLN A 9 15.43 1.13 -7.49
N GLU A 10 15.27 -0.02 -8.09
CA GLU A 10 15.18 -0.16 -9.56
C GLU A 10 13.80 0.22 -10.10
N LYS A 11 12.77 0.25 -9.25
CA LYS A 11 11.41 0.57 -9.67
C LYS A 11 11.28 2.04 -10.03
N LYS A 12 10.83 2.32 -11.25
CA LYS A 12 10.42 3.67 -11.63
C LYS A 12 9.13 4.01 -10.88
N LEU A 13 9.22 5.03 -10.00
CA LEU A 13 8.07 5.46 -9.22
C LEU A 13 7.08 6.23 -10.08
N GLU A 14 5.80 5.95 -9.88
CA GLU A 14 4.71 6.70 -10.49
C GLU A 14 4.26 7.81 -9.53
N LYS A 15 3.94 8.99 -10.06
CA LYS A 15 3.47 10.10 -9.24
C LYS A 15 2.16 9.74 -8.54
N ILE A 16 2.04 10.12 -7.26
CA ILE A 16 0.87 9.79 -6.45
C ILE A 16 -0.44 10.37 -7.03
N VAL A 17 -0.37 11.51 -7.70
CA VAL A 17 -1.54 12.11 -8.34
C VAL A 17 -2.09 11.21 -9.46
N ASN A 18 -1.22 10.55 -10.20
CA ASN A 18 -1.61 9.62 -11.27
C ASN A 18 -2.21 8.34 -10.70
N ILE A 19 -1.65 7.84 -9.59
CA ILE A 19 -2.20 6.67 -8.89
C ILE A 19 -3.59 6.99 -8.33
N ALA A 20 -3.75 8.14 -7.68
CA ALA A 20 -5.03 8.56 -7.13
C ALA A 20 -6.11 8.69 -8.21
N GLU A 21 -5.76 9.20 -9.38
CA GLU A 21 -6.68 9.36 -10.51
C GLU A 21 -7.27 8.02 -10.96
N LYS A 22 -6.50 6.94 -10.91
CA LYS A 22 -6.99 5.58 -11.23
C LYS A 22 -8.13 5.14 -10.32
N TYR A 23 -8.21 5.69 -9.12
CA TYR A 23 -9.26 5.41 -8.13
C TYR A 23 -10.34 6.51 -8.09
N GLY A 24 -10.33 7.40 -9.07
CA GLY A 24 -11.31 8.50 -9.12
C GLY A 24 -11.10 9.57 -8.07
N ILE A 25 -9.90 9.72 -7.54
CA ILE A 25 -9.53 10.74 -6.56
C ILE A 25 -8.78 11.84 -7.28
N SER A 26 -9.34 13.07 -7.26
CA SER A 26 -8.70 14.21 -7.90
C SER A 26 -7.56 14.78 -7.05
N GLU A 27 -6.66 15.51 -7.68
CA GLU A 27 -5.55 16.18 -6.98
C GLU A 27 -6.04 17.15 -5.90
N ASP A 28 -7.20 17.79 -6.11
CA ASP A 28 -7.81 18.71 -5.13
C ASP A 28 -8.18 18.02 -3.81
N ASP A 29 -8.34 16.71 -3.81
CA ASP A 29 -8.64 15.90 -2.63
C ASP A 29 -7.39 15.31 -1.96
N LEU A 30 -6.20 15.71 -2.43
CA LEU A 30 -4.92 15.24 -1.91
C LEU A 30 -4.16 16.36 -1.21
N GLU A 31 -3.56 16.03 -0.08
CA GLU A 31 -2.50 16.83 0.54
C GLU A 31 -1.16 16.19 0.21
N LEU A 32 -0.40 16.82 -0.69
CA LEU A 32 0.82 16.23 -1.24
C LEU A 32 2.01 16.34 -0.28
N TYR A 33 2.74 15.27 -0.13
CA TYR A 33 4.04 15.19 0.53
C TYR A 33 5.08 14.78 -0.51
N GLY A 34 5.54 15.75 -1.31
CA GLY A 34 6.36 15.48 -2.48
C GLY A 34 5.54 14.87 -3.61
N GLN A 35 6.21 14.09 -4.47
CA GLN A 35 5.59 13.53 -5.69
C GLN A 35 4.96 12.15 -5.51
N TYR A 36 5.34 11.43 -4.44
CA TYR A 36 5.04 10.00 -4.30
C TYR A 36 4.22 9.63 -3.09
N LYS A 37 3.86 10.59 -2.26
CA LYS A 37 3.03 10.40 -1.05
C LYS A 37 1.99 11.49 -0.94
N ALA A 38 0.84 11.15 -0.38
CA ALA A 38 -0.20 12.13 -0.09
C ALA A 38 -1.09 11.65 1.04
N LYS A 39 -1.74 12.59 1.71
CA LYS A 39 -2.89 12.32 2.58
C LYS A 39 -4.17 12.57 1.81
N LEU A 40 -5.21 11.82 2.15
CA LEU A 40 -6.54 12.03 1.62
C LEU A 40 -7.25 13.11 2.43
N SER A 41 -7.83 14.09 1.74
CA SER A 41 -8.69 15.08 2.36
C SER A 41 -10.00 14.43 2.82
N PRO A 42 -10.65 14.93 3.92
CA PRO A 42 -11.99 14.49 4.31
C PRO A 42 -13.04 14.57 3.21
N SER A 43 -12.87 15.46 2.24
CA SER A 43 -13.76 15.59 1.07
C SER A 43 -13.88 14.30 0.25
N VAL A 44 -12.88 13.44 0.28
CA VAL A 44 -12.94 12.12 -0.39
C VAL A 44 -14.09 11.28 0.16
N PHE A 45 -14.27 11.29 1.48
CA PHE A 45 -15.38 10.58 2.15
C PHE A 45 -16.72 11.25 1.85
N GLU A 46 -16.80 12.57 1.95
CA GLU A 46 -18.01 13.33 1.68
C GLU A 46 -18.55 13.08 0.27
N LYS A 47 -17.68 13.06 -0.71
CA LYS A 47 -18.03 12.79 -2.10
C LYS A 47 -18.51 11.36 -2.35
N ARG A 48 -18.22 10.42 -1.45
CA ARG A 48 -18.48 8.99 -1.62
C ARG A 48 -19.46 8.39 -0.63
N LYS A 49 -19.96 9.16 0.32
CA LYS A 49 -20.84 8.65 1.39
C LYS A 49 -22.12 7.98 0.88
N ASP A 50 -22.61 8.37 -0.28
CA ASP A 50 -23.82 7.81 -0.90
C ASP A 50 -23.54 6.68 -1.89
N LYS A 51 -22.26 6.35 -2.11
CA LYS A 51 -21.88 5.23 -2.96
C LYS A 51 -21.99 3.91 -2.22
N LYS A 52 -22.32 2.86 -2.96
CA LYS A 52 -22.34 1.50 -2.41
C LYS A 52 -20.93 1.10 -1.96
N ASP A 53 -20.84 0.52 -0.76
CA ASP A 53 -19.60 -0.03 -0.24
C ASP A 53 -19.08 -1.18 -1.11
N GLY A 54 -17.77 -1.24 -1.24
CA GLY A 54 -17.10 -2.38 -1.81
C GLY A 54 -17.00 -3.55 -0.82
N LYS A 55 -16.27 -4.57 -1.21
CA LYS A 55 -16.01 -5.72 -0.35
C LYS A 55 -14.83 -5.43 0.56
N LEU A 56 -14.98 -5.74 1.83
CA LEU A 56 -13.92 -5.64 2.82
C LEU A 56 -13.31 -7.02 3.07
N VAL A 57 -11.99 -7.13 2.93
CA VAL A 57 -11.23 -8.34 3.24
C VAL A 57 -10.30 -8.04 4.40
N LEU A 58 -10.49 -8.73 5.52
CA LEU A 58 -9.61 -8.61 6.68
C LEU A 58 -8.52 -9.67 6.64
N VAL A 59 -7.27 -9.24 6.75
CA VAL A 59 -6.11 -10.12 6.90
C VAL A 59 -5.59 -9.99 8.32
N THR A 60 -5.65 -11.08 9.07
CA THR A 60 -5.27 -11.10 10.48
C THR A 60 -4.56 -12.41 10.82
N ALA A 61 -4.11 -12.54 12.07
CA ALA A 61 -3.50 -13.75 12.60
C ALA A 61 -4.08 -14.08 13.97
N ILE A 62 -4.08 -15.35 14.33
CA ILE A 62 -4.64 -15.83 15.60
C ILE A 62 -3.77 -15.37 16.78
N ASN A 63 -2.45 -15.56 16.68
CA ASN A 63 -1.50 -15.22 17.73
C ASN A 63 -0.31 -14.42 17.16
N PRO A 64 0.20 -13.42 17.90
CA PRO A 64 1.42 -12.73 17.52
C PRO A 64 2.65 -13.63 17.73
N THR A 65 3.66 -13.46 16.90
CA THR A 65 4.96 -14.11 17.04
C THR A 65 6.10 -13.09 16.91
N PRO A 66 7.28 -13.33 17.51
CA PRO A 66 8.42 -12.41 17.40
C PRO A 66 8.89 -12.19 15.96
N MET A 67 8.74 -13.20 15.10
CA MET A 67 9.17 -13.14 13.71
C MET A 67 8.10 -12.57 12.75
N GLY A 68 6.90 -12.34 13.26
CA GLY A 68 5.75 -11.96 12.43
C GLY A 68 5.05 -13.16 11.80
N GLU A 69 3.81 -12.94 11.34
CA GLU A 69 2.90 -13.99 10.86
C GLU A 69 2.61 -13.86 9.36
N GLY A 70 3.23 -12.89 8.69
CA GLY A 70 3.04 -12.67 7.27
C GLY A 70 1.78 -11.89 6.89
N LYS A 71 1.15 -11.19 7.84
CA LYS A 71 -0.05 -10.38 7.55
C LYS A 71 0.21 -9.34 6.48
N THR A 72 1.27 -8.56 6.62
CA THR A 72 1.63 -7.51 5.65
C THR A 72 2.03 -8.12 4.31
N THR A 73 2.85 -9.15 4.32
CA THR A 73 3.25 -9.86 3.10
C THR A 73 2.03 -10.37 2.34
N THR A 74 1.09 -11.01 3.03
CA THR A 74 -0.14 -11.52 2.44
C THR A 74 -1.01 -10.39 1.90
N SER A 75 -1.17 -9.31 2.66
CA SER A 75 -2.02 -8.16 2.27
C SER A 75 -1.49 -7.48 1.01
N VAL A 76 -0.19 -7.20 0.96
CA VAL A 76 0.46 -6.55 -0.20
C VAL A 76 0.39 -7.46 -1.43
N GLY A 77 0.72 -8.73 -1.28
CA GLY A 77 0.68 -9.70 -2.38
C GLY A 77 -0.74 -9.90 -2.91
N LEU A 78 -1.73 -10.03 -2.04
CA LEU A 78 -3.14 -10.18 -2.43
C LEU A 78 -3.64 -8.93 -3.17
N SER A 79 -3.35 -7.74 -2.65
CA SER A 79 -3.74 -6.49 -3.29
C SER A 79 -3.13 -6.35 -4.69
N ASP A 80 -1.85 -6.65 -4.85
CA ASP A 80 -1.18 -6.61 -6.14
C ASP A 80 -1.81 -7.62 -7.12
N ALA A 81 -2.05 -8.85 -6.67
CA ALA A 81 -2.68 -9.88 -7.48
C ALA A 81 -4.09 -9.48 -7.94
N LEU A 82 -4.90 -8.93 -7.05
CA LEU A 82 -6.26 -8.49 -7.38
C LEU A 82 -6.26 -7.34 -8.39
N ASN A 83 -5.35 -6.38 -8.25
CA ASN A 83 -5.21 -5.30 -9.22
C ASN A 83 -4.76 -5.83 -10.59
N ARG A 84 -3.86 -6.82 -10.63
CA ARG A 84 -3.43 -7.47 -11.88
C ARG A 84 -4.56 -8.24 -12.55
N LEU A 85 -5.51 -8.75 -11.78
CA LEU A 85 -6.74 -9.39 -12.30
C LEU A 85 -7.81 -8.38 -12.74
N GLY A 86 -7.52 -7.10 -12.70
CA GLY A 86 -8.44 -6.05 -13.12
C GLY A 86 -9.45 -5.63 -12.05
N LYS A 87 -9.28 -6.08 -10.81
CA LYS A 87 -10.12 -5.65 -9.69
C LYS A 87 -9.64 -4.30 -9.15
N ASN A 88 -10.56 -3.42 -8.85
CA ASN A 88 -10.25 -2.12 -8.24
C ASN A 88 -10.03 -2.31 -6.73
N THR A 89 -8.78 -2.46 -6.34
CA THR A 89 -8.40 -2.87 -4.99
C THR A 89 -7.49 -1.84 -4.33
N VAL A 90 -7.81 -1.49 -3.10
CA VAL A 90 -6.98 -0.64 -2.24
C VAL A 90 -6.60 -1.46 -1.00
N VAL A 91 -5.34 -1.40 -0.60
CA VAL A 91 -4.86 -2.04 0.62
C VAL A 91 -4.67 -1.00 1.72
N ALA A 92 -5.19 -1.30 2.91
CA ALA A 92 -4.94 -0.52 4.11
C ALA A 92 -4.01 -1.31 5.03
N LEU A 93 -2.83 -0.79 5.26
CA LEU A 93 -1.81 -1.45 6.07
C LEU A 93 -1.62 -0.75 7.41
N ARG A 94 -1.26 -1.54 8.41
CA ARG A 94 -0.73 -0.99 9.65
C ARG A 94 0.63 -0.36 9.37
N GLU A 95 0.97 0.73 10.05
CA GLU A 95 2.31 1.31 9.96
C GLU A 95 3.37 0.27 10.31
N PRO A 96 4.36 0.05 9.42
CA PRO A 96 5.48 -0.81 9.75
C PRO A 96 6.32 -0.16 10.86
N SER A 97 7.01 -0.98 11.66
CA SER A 97 8.03 -0.49 12.57
C SER A 97 9.16 0.20 11.80
N LEU A 98 9.97 1.00 12.47
CA LEU A 98 11.12 1.67 11.85
C LEU A 98 11.89 0.70 10.93
N GLY A 99 12.11 1.18 9.75
CA GLY A 99 12.41 0.42 8.57
C GLY A 99 13.67 -0.42 8.54
N PRO A 100 14.13 -0.85 7.38
CA PRO A 100 15.19 -1.84 7.24
C PRO A 100 16.53 -1.43 7.84
N CYS A 101 16.70 -0.18 8.21
CA CYS A 101 17.91 0.30 8.91
C CYS A 101 17.98 -0.14 10.37
N PHE A 102 16.87 -0.55 10.98
CA PHE A 102 16.78 -0.84 12.42
C PHE A 102 16.18 -2.20 12.74
N GLY A 103 15.83 -3.01 11.76
CA GLY A 103 15.26 -4.32 12.03
C GLY A 103 14.71 -5.04 10.82
N VAL A 104 14.35 -6.28 11.03
CA VAL A 104 13.83 -7.18 9.99
C VAL A 104 12.38 -6.88 9.65
N LYS A 105 11.63 -6.25 10.57
CA LYS A 105 10.27 -5.79 10.37
C LYS A 105 10.28 -4.31 9.99
N GLY A 106 9.58 -3.91 8.98
CA GLY A 106 9.50 -2.51 8.58
C GLY A 106 9.39 -2.29 7.08
N VAL A 107 9.44 -3.38 6.34
CA VAL A 107 9.28 -3.35 4.89
C VAL A 107 7.87 -3.78 4.54
N ALA A 108 7.14 -2.92 3.84
CA ALA A 108 5.81 -3.25 3.31
C ALA A 108 5.97 -3.97 1.96
N ALA A 109 6.12 -5.28 2.02
CA ALA A 109 6.31 -6.11 0.83
C ALA A 109 5.46 -7.37 0.87
N GLY A 110 4.98 -7.78 -0.28
CA GLY A 110 4.27 -9.04 -0.51
C GLY A 110 5.16 -10.16 -1.01
N GLY A 111 6.49 -9.98 -0.90
CA GLY A 111 7.49 -10.89 -1.43
C GLY A 111 7.89 -10.51 -2.86
N GLY A 112 9.18 -10.59 -3.16
CA GLY A 112 9.71 -10.30 -4.49
C GLY A 112 9.34 -8.91 -5.01
N TYR A 113 8.65 -8.86 -6.13
CA TYR A 113 8.27 -7.61 -6.79
C TYR A 113 6.99 -6.95 -6.28
N ALA A 114 6.23 -7.62 -5.41
CA ALA A 114 5.05 -7.01 -4.78
C ALA A 114 5.49 -6.15 -3.59
N GLN A 115 5.57 -4.85 -3.78
CA GLN A 115 6.11 -3.91 -2.79
C GLN A 115 5.29 -2.64 -2.72
N VAL A 116 5.30 -2.00 -1.56
CA VAL A 116 4.84 -0.61 -1.39
C VAL A 116 6.07 0.30 -1.45
N VAL A 117 6.10 1.18 -2.41
CA VAL A 117 7.24 2.08 -2.65
C VAL A 117 6.80 3.55 -2.56
N PRO A 118 7.70 4.48 -2.24
CA PRO A 118 9.10 4.26 -1.86
C PRO A 118 9.26 3.61 -0.48
N MET A 119 10.34 2.86 -0.28
CA MET A 119 10.65 2.23 1.01
C MET A 119 11.51 3.12 1.93
N GLU A 120 11.95 4.25 1.43
CA GLU A 120 12.82 5.20 2.14
C GLU A 120 12.00 6.30 2.83
#